data_8818f6fdc11c8881ea3dacaf5afb3308
#
_entry.id   8818f6fdc11c8881ea3dacaf5afb3308
#
_cell.length_a   1.000
_cell.length_b   1.000
_cell.length_c   1.000
_cell.angle_alpha   90.00
_cell.angle_beta   90.00
_cell.angle_gamma   90.00
#
_symmetry.space_group_name_H-M   'P 1'
#
loop_
_entity.id
_entity.type
_entity.pdbx_description
1 polymer ?
#
loop_
_entity_poly.entity_id
_entity_poly.type
_entity_poly.pdbx_seq_one_letter_code
_entity_poly.pdbx_strand_id
1 'polypeptide(L)'
;MKNLNQLPDDMLVALYSKGENKAFDELLSRYQDKLFNYIYFVVHNQELAEDIFQETFVKAIVTIQQGRYTADGKFSAWITRIAHNLVIDSFRQERNENTV
;
A
#
# COMPACT_ATOMS: atom_id res chain seq x y z
N MET A 1 10.88 17.93 -19.44
CA MET A 1 10.61 16.73 -18.62
C MET A 1 9.44 16.98 -17.69
N LYS A 2 8.48 16.09 -17.69
CA LYS A 2 7.40 16.19 -16.73
C LYS A 2 7.91 15.77 -15.35
N ASN A 3 7.57 16.55 -14.33
CA ASN A 3 7.85 16.14 -12.96
C ASN A 3 7.00 14.93 -12.59
N LEU A 4 7.56 14.05 -11.77
CA LEU A 4 6.85 12.85 -11.35
C LEU A 4 5.52 13.18 -10.67
N ASN A 5 5.46 14.31 -9.94
CA ASN A 5 4.24 14.71 -9.23
C ASN A 5 3.09 15.09 -10.15
N GLN A 6 3.32 15.19 -11.46
CA GLN A 6 2.29 15.51 -12.44
C GLN A 6 1.77 14.28 -13.18
N LEU A 7 2.39 13.11 -12.95
CA LEU A 7 2.01 11.88 -13.65
C LEU A 7 0.89 11.14 -12.94
N PRO A 8 -0.01 10.49 -13.70
CA PRO A 8 -1.01 9.61 -13.08
C PRO A 8 -0.35 8.41 -12.38
N ASP A 9 -1.06 7.83 -11.43
CA ASP A 9 -0.55 6.71 -10.65
C ASP A 9 -0.02 5.57 -11.51
N ASP A 10 -0.77 5.16 -12.53
CA ASP A 10 -0.37 4.02 -13.36
C ASP A 10 0.91 4.28 -14.15
N MET A 11 1.17 5.53 -14.53
CA MET A 11 2.44 5.87 -15.16
C MET A 11 3.60 5.75 -14.17
N LEU A 12 3.37 6.14 -12.93
CA LEU A 12 4.39 5.98 -11.89
C LEU A 12 4.67 4.50 -11.63
N VAL A 13 3.64 3.67 -11.61
CA VAL A 13 3.82 2.23 -11.47
C VAL A 13 4.66 1.67 -12.62
N ALA A 14 4.36 2.09 -13.85
CA ALA A 14 5.12 1.64 -15.02
C ALA A 14 6.59 2.04 -14.94
N LEU A 15 6.85 3.29 -14.53
CA LEU A 15 8.22 3.77 -14.36
C LEU A 15 8.97 2.99 -13.29
N TYR A 16 8.29 2.71 -12.18
CA TYR A 16 8.88 1.94 -11.10
C TYR A 16 9.21 0.52 -11.57
N SER A 17 8.34 -0.11 -12.36
CA SER A 17 8.58 -1.44 -12.92
C SER A 17 9.85 -1.48 -13.78
N LYS A 18 10.21 -0.36 -14.38
CA LYS A 18 11.39 -0.24 -15.23
C LYS A 18 12.65 0.13 -14.46
N GLY A 19 12.56 0.26 -13.14
CA GLY A 19 13.71 0.58 -12.29
C GLY A 19 13.79 2.01 -11.81
N GLU A 20 12.78 2.85 -12.09
CA GLU A 20 12.76 4.25 -11.63
C GLU A 20 12.23 4.30 -10.20
N ASN A 21 13.14 4.19 -9.23
CA ASN A 21 12.76 4.10 -7.81
C ASN A 21 12.05 5.34 -7.29
N LYS A 22 12.39 6.52 -7.81
CA LYS A 22 11.75 7.77 -7.39
C LYS A 22 10.27 7.81 -7.71
N ALA A 23 9.83 7.06 -8.73
CA ALA A 23 8.42 6.97 -9.06
C ALA A 23 7.62 6.36 -7.91
N PHE A 24 8.18 5.36 -7.24
CA PHE A 24 7.50 4.77 -6.08
C PHE A 24 7.48 5.72 -4.89
N ASP A 25 8.55 6.50 -4.68
CA ASP A 25 8.55 7.51 -3.63
C ASP A 25 7.40 8.50 -3.82
N GLU A 26 7.11 8.89 -5.06
CA GLU A 26 5.99 9.77 -5.36
C GLU A 26 4.65 9.11 -5.05
N LEU A 27 4.48 7.83 -5.43
CA LEU A 27 3.27 7.08 -5.08
C LEU A 27 3.09 7.01 -3.56
N LEU A 28 4.16 6.72 -2.84
CA LEU A 28 4.13 6.66 -1.39
C LEU A 28 3.68 7.99 -0.79
N SER A 29 4.25 9.11 -1.28
CA SER A 29 3.89 10.41 -0.74
C SER A 29 2.43 10.78 -0.98
N ARG A 30 1.82 10.29 -2.07
CA ARG A 30 0.41 10.56 -2.36
C ARG A 30 -0.54 9.87 -1.40
N TYR A 31 -0.17 8.69 -0.90
CA TYR A 31 -1.11 7.83 -0.18
C TYR A 31 -0.73 7.56 1.26
N GLN A 32 0.47 7.92 1.70
CA GLN A 32 0.97 7.53 3.01
C GLN A 32 0.08 7.99 4.16
N ASP A 33 -0.31 9.26 4.16
CA ASP A 33 -1.10 9.80 5.27
C ASP A 33 -2.51 9.21 5.27
N LYS A 34 -3.12 9.13 4.11
CA LYS A 34 -4.48 8.62 3.98
C LYS A 34 -4.55 7.14 4.39
N LEU A 35 -3.59 6.35 3.93
CA LEU A 35 -3.56 4.92 4.28
C LEU A 35 -3.26 4.72 5.75
N PHE A 36 -2.28 5.43 6.30
CA PHE A 36 -1.96 5.29 7.72
C PHE A 36 -3.14 5.68 8.59
N ASN A 37 -3.79 6.79 8.27
CA ASN A 37 -4.95 7.25 9.05
C ASN A 37 -6.09 6.24 8.98
N TYR A 38 -6.34 5.64 7.83
CA TYR A 38 -7.34 4.60 7.69
C TYR A 38 -7.02 3.39 8.57
N ILE A 39 -5.78 2.90 8.49
CA ILE A 39 -5.36 1.73 9.25
C ILE A 39 -5.47 2.01 10.76
N TYR A 40 -4.95 3.16 11.19
CA TYR A 40 -4.99 3.54 12.60
C TYR A 40 -6.42 3.69 13.10
N PHE A 41 -7.29 4.26 12.28
CA PHE A 41 -8.70 4.42 12.65
C PHE A 41 -9.35 3.06 12.96
N VAL A 42 -8.98 2.02 12.22
CA VAL A 42 -9.58 0.70 12.39
C VAL A 42 -8.95 -0.08 13.54
N VAL A 43 -7.61 -0.04 13.67
CA VAL A 43 -6.92 -0.90 14.64
C VAL A 43 -6.70 -0.22 15.99
N HIS A 44 -6.72 1.11 16.07
CA HIS A 44 -6.56 1.88 17.31
C HIS A 44 -5.28 1.54 18.09
N ASN A 45 -4.21 1.18 17.37
CA ASN A 45 -2.92 0.83 17.96
C ASN A 45 -1.86 1.32 17.00
N GLN A 46 -1.03 2.27 17.47
CA GLN A 46 -0.06 2.92 16.59
C GLN A 46 1.00 1.94 16.08
N GLU A 47 1.53 1.09 16.96
CA GLU A 47 2.55 0.13 16.58
C GLU A 47 2.02 -0.85 15.53
N LEU A 48 0.83 -1.38 15.75
CA LEU A 48 0.20 -2.28 14.78
C LEU A 48 -0.10 -1.56 13.48
N ALA A 49 -0.57 -0.31 13.56
CA ALA A 49 -0.85 0.47 12.35
C ALA A 49 0.41 0.70 11.52
N GLU A 50 1.54 0.98 12.18
CA GLU A 50 2.81 1.14 11.47
C GLU A 50 3.24 -0.15 10.78
N ASP A 51 3.09 -1.28 11.45
CA ASP A 51 3.45 -2.59 10.89
C ASP A 51 2.59 -2.91 9.66
N ILE A 52 1.28 -2.70 9.76
CA ILE A 52 0.37 -2.94 8.65
C ILE A 52 0.66 -1.98 7.48
N PHE A 53 0.94 -0.72 7.80
CA PHE A 53 1.27 0.28 6.79
C PHE A 53 2.52 -0.14 6.01
N GLN A 54 3.58 -0.52 6.71
CA GLN A 54 4.81 -0.97 6.05
C GLN A 54 4.57 -2.21 5.21
N GLU A 55 3.85 -3.19 5.73
CA GLU A 55 3.57 -4.42 5.00
C GLU A 55 2.71 -4.17 3.77
N THR A 56 1.79 -3.19 3.83
CA THR A 56 0.98 -2.80 2.68
C THR A 56 1.88 -2.39 1.51
N PHE A 57 2.87 -1.54 1.77
CA PHE A 57 3.76 -1.07 0.72
C PHE A 57 4.74 -2.15 0.27
N VAL A 58 5.20 -3.03 1.17
CA VAL A 58 6.03 -4.16 0.77
C VAL A 58 5.26 -5.07 -0.19
N LYS A 59 4.01 -5.39 0.11
CA LYS A 59 3.19 -6.22 -0.79
C LYS A 59 2.92 -5.52 -2.11
N ALA A 60 2.69 -4.21 -2.08
CA ALA A 60 2.50 -3.43 -3.31
C ALA A 60 3.75 -3.50 -4.18
N ILE A 61 4.93 -3.30 -3.59
CA ILE A 61 6.21 -3.35 -4.30
C ILE A 61 6.40 -4.72 -4.95
N VAL A 62 6.23 -5.79 -4.19
CA VAL A 62 6.43 -7.15 -4.69
C VAL A 62 5.47 -7.45 -5.83
N THR A 63 4.20 -7.09 -5.69
CA THR A 63 3.19 -7.34 -6.72
C THR A 63 3.52 -6.60 -8.01
N ILE A 64 3.94 -5.34 -7.90
CA ILE A 64 4.34 -4.55 -9.07
C ILE A 64 5.55 -5.16 -9.74
N GLN A 65 6.57 -5.55 -8.97
CA GLN A 65 7.79 -6.13 -9.52
C GLN A 65 7.55 -7.47 -10.19
N GLN A 66 6.54 -8.21 -9.74
CA GLN A 66 6.15 -9.48 -10.36
C GLN A 66 5.27 -9.29 -11.60
N GLY A 67 4.96 -8.04 -11.97
CA GLY A 67 4.12 -7.76 -13.12
C GLY A 67 2.65 -8.11 -12.91
N ARG A 68 2.20 -8.20 -11.67
CA ARG A 68 0.84 -8.63 -11.35
C ARG A 68 -0.14 -7.48 -11.10
N TYR A 69 0.33 -6.24 -11.17
CA TYR A 69 -0.55 -5.08 -11.05
C TYR A 69 -1.18 -4.78 -12.41
N THR A 70 -2.50 -4.62 -12.44
CA THR A 70 -3.24 -4.25 -13.65
C THR A 70 -3.46 -2.74 -13.68
N ALA A 71 -2.97 -2.08 -14.74
CA ALA A 71 -3.05 -0.63 -14.89
C ALA A 71 -4.42 -0.23 -15.43
N ASP A 72 -5.43 -0.21 -14.55
CA ASP A 72 -6.83 0.09 -14.89
C ASP A 72 -7.31 1.42 -14.30
N GLY A 73 -6.38 2.26 -13.83
CA GLY A 73 -6.73 3.56 -13.25
C GLY A 73 -7.23 3.49 -11.82
N LYS A 74 -7.12 2.35 -11.16
CA LYS A 74 -7.67 2.14 -9.81
C LYS A 74 -6.61 1.85 -8.76
N PHE A 75 -5.46 2.51 -8.87
CA PHE A 75 -4.36 2.28 -7.92
C PHE A 75 -4.79 2.53 -6.47
N SER A 76 -5.53 3.62 -6.22
CA SER A 76 -5.96 3.95 -4.87
C SER A 76 -6.80 2.84 -4.25
N ALA A 77 -7.77 2.32 -5.00
CA ALA A 77 -8.61 1.22 -4.51
C ALA A 77 -7.81 -0.06 -4.32
N TRP A 78 -6.87 -0.31 -5.21
CA TRP A 78 -6.03 -1.51 -5.15
C TRP A 78 -5.16 -1.52 -3.89
N ILE A 79 -4.46 -0.42 -3.60
CA ILE A 79 -3.58 -0.36 -2.44
C ILE A 79 -4.38 -0.34 -1.13
N THR A 80 -5.54 0.29 -1.14
CA THR A 80 -6.43 0.29 0.02
C THR A 80 -6.93 -1.12 0.32
N ARG A 81 -7.20 -1.92 -0.71
CA ARG A 81 -7.61 -3.32 -0.54
C ARG A 81 -6.52 -4.15 0.11
N ILE A 82 -5.25 -3.93 -0.29
CA ILE A 82 -4.14 -4.62 0.35
C ILE A 82 -4.13 -4.31 1.86
N ALA A 83 -4.23 -3.03 2.20
CA ALA A 83 -4.26 -2.61 3.61
C ALA A 83 -5.44 -3.22 4.35
N HIS A 84 -6.62 -3.20 3.75
CA HIS A 84 -7.82 -3.77 4.36
C HIS A 84 -7.66 -5.26 4.65
N ASN A 85 -7.11 -6.01 3.70
CA ASN A 85 -6.90 -7.45 3.89
C ASN A 85 -5.91 -7.72 5.03
N LEU A 86 -4.87 -6.90 5.15
CA LEU A 86 -3.91 -7.04 6.24
C LEU A 86 -4.54 -6.72 7.60
N VAL A 87 -5.42 -5.73 7.65
CA VAL A 87 -6.18 -5.42 8.86
C VAL A 87 -7.03 -6.60 9.28
N ILE A 88 -7.76 -7.19 8.34
CA ILE A 88 -8.61 -8.35 8.62
C ILE A 88 -7.76 -9.53 9.10
N ASP A 89 -6.62 -9.78 8.45
CA ASP A 89 -5.71 -10.86 8.86
C ASP A 89 -5.20 -10.64 10.28
N SER A 90 -4.89 -9.39 10.64
CA SER A 90 -4.45 -9.04 11.97
C SER A 90 -5.51 -9.39 13.02
N PHE A 91 -6.77 -9.05 12.74
CA PHE A 91 -7.87 -9.40 13.66
C PHE A 91 -8.06 -10.92 13.79
N ARG A 92 -7.88 -11.66 12.71
CA ARG A 92 -7.96 -13.11 12.73
C ARG A 92 -6.86 -13.72 13.59
N GLN A 93 -5.64 -13.22 13.48
CA GLN A 93 -4.52 -13.68 14.29
C GLN A 93 -4.77 -13.43 15.78
N GLU A 94 -5.22 -12.22 16.11
CA GLU A 94 -5.54 -11.88 17.49
C GLU A 94 -6.62 -12.81 18.06
N ARG A 95 -7.66 -13.10 17.26
CA ARG A 95 -8.72 -14.01 17.69
C ARG A 95 -8.19 -15.43 17.93
N ASN A 96 -7.30 -15.91 17.06
CA ASN A 96 -6.73 -17.25 17.20
C ASN A 96 -5.83 -17.35 18.42
N GLU A 97 -5.06 -16.31 18.71
CA GLU A 97 -4.21 -16.27 19.89
C GLU A 97 -5.00 -16.28 21.18
N ASN A 98 -6.21 -15.71 21.15
CA ASN A 98 -7.07 -15.62 22.33
C ASN A 98 -7.96 -16.85 22.52
N THR A 99 -7.89 -17.84 21.62
CA THR A 99 -8.78 -19.01 21.65
C THR A 99 -8.12 -20.25 22.22
N VAL A 100 -7.07 -20.09 22.98
CA VAL A 100 -6.39 -21.25 23.59
C VAL A 100 -7.14 -21.72 24.82
#